data_4c91e72b7a8e16f46152d53453b9939e
#
_entry.id   4c91e72b7a8e16f46152d53453b9939e
#
_cell.length_a   1.000
_cell.length_b   1.000
_cell.length_c   1.000
_cell.angle_alpha   90.00
_cell.angle_beta   90.00
_cell.angle_gamma   90.00
#
_symmetry.space_group_name_H-M   'P 1'
#
loop_
_entity.id
_entity.type
_entity.pdbx_description
1 polymer ?
#
loop_
_entity_poly.entity_id
_entity_poly.type
_entity_poly.pdbx_seq_one_letter_code
_entity_poly.pdbx_strand_id
1 'polypeptide(L)'
;MSKTEQQKLPEISLDGKDHEILKLIESNSKLTVREIASQIHLSPTPTHDRIKRLEKTGVIKQYSAILDKRLVGKKMIVLCMVTLREHNKKAGAIFVDAVLGFKEVIECYNISGDFDFMLKIVAEDMESYHTFFVDKLTEVEGIGQTKSVFVMDVIKETHNLM
;
A
#
# COMPACT_ATOMS: atom_id res chain seq x y z
N MET A 1 -2.23 29.08 -2.38
CA MET A 1 -3.55 28.47 -2.13
C MET A 1 -3.63 27.26 -3.04
N SER A 2 -3.29 26.09 -2.56
CA SER A 2 -3.60 24.84 -3.24
C SER A 2 -4.37 23.99 -2.24
N LYS A 3 -5.67 23.89 -2.48
CA LYS A 3 -6.54 22.97 -1.78
C LYS A 3 -6.02 21.57 -2.10
N THR A 4 -5.58 20.84 -1.10
CA THR A 4 -5.64 19.38 -1.17
C THR A 4 -7.12 19.08 -1.34
N GLU A 5 -7.58 18.98 -2.59
CA GLU A 5 -8.87 18.42 -2.90
C GLU A 5 -8.82 16.99 -2.35
N GLN A 6 -9.46 16.79 -1.23
CA GLN A 6 -10.03 15.48 -0.94
C GLN A 6 -10.92 15.20 -2.16
N GLN A 7 -10.37 14.50 -3.16
CA GLN A 7 -11.13 13.98 -4.26
C GLN A 7 -12.26 13.18 -3.61
N LYS A 8 -13.47 13.77 -3.65
CA LYS A 8 -14.67 13.09 -3.23
C LYS A 8 -14.73 11.84 -4.10
N LEU A 9 -14.38 10.70 -3.50
CA LEU A 9 -14.43 9.43 -4.22
C LEU A 9 -15.83 9.33 -4.84
N PRO A 10 -15.95 9.01 -6.13
CA PRO A 10 -17.26 8.85 -6.74
C PRO A 10 -18.05 7.83 -5.91
N GLU A 11 -19.29 8.12 -5.63
CA GLU A 11 -20.19 7.22 -4.91
C GLU A 11 -20.44 6.01 -5.81
N ILE A 12 -19.59 4.97 -5.66
CA ILE A 12 -19.63 3.76 -6.47
C ILE A 12 -20.56 2.78 -5.74
N SER A 13 -21.73 2.57 -6.29
CA SER A 13 -22.63 1.52 -5.80
C SER A 13 -22.15 0.18 -6.33
N LEU A 14 -21.83 -0.74 -5.41
CA LEU A 14 -21.49 -2.13 -5.69
C LEU A 14 -22.69 -3.01 -5.36
N ASP A 15 -23.10 -3.86 -6.29
CA ASP A 15 -24.14 -4.86 -6.07
C ASP A 15 -23.56 -6.20 -5.57
N GLY A 16 -24.44 -7.17 -5.25
CA GLY A 16 -24.01 -8.48 -4.75
C GLY A 16 -23.11 -9.23 -5.72
N LYS A 17 -23.32 -9.09 -7.04
CA LYS A 17 -22.49 -9.74 -8.06
C LYS A 17 -21.12 -9.08 -8.17
N ASP A 18 -21.00 -7.78 -7.97
CA ASP A 18 -19.73 -7.09 -7.91
C ASP A 18 -18.89 -7.59 -6.71
N HIS A 19 -19.52 -7.79 -5.55
CA HIS A 19 -18.85 -8.36 -4.39
C HIS A 19 -18.37 -9.80 -4.61
N GLU A 20 -19.19 -10.64 -5.27
CA GLU A 20 -18.79 -12.01 -5.64
C GLU A 20 -17.58 -11.99 -6.59
N ILE A 21 -17.58 -11.12 -7.62
CA ILE A 21 -16.44 -10.94 -8.54
C ILE A 21 -15.19 -10.51 -7.79
N LEU A 22 -15.29 -9.49 -6.92
CA LEU A 22 -14.14 -8.96 -6.16
C LEU A 22 -13.53 -10.03 -5.25
N LYS A 23 -14.35 -10.82 -4.52
CA LYS A 23 -13.85 -11.94 -3.71
C LYS A 23 -13.07 -12.97 -4.52
N LEU A 24 -13.57 -13.33 -5.70
CA LEU A 24 -12.89 -14.29 -6.57
C LEU A 24 -11.55 -13.74 -7.08
N ILE A 25 -11.54 -12.50 -7.56
CA ILE A 25 -10.31 -11.85 -8.06
C ILE A 25 -9.29 -11.65 -6.94
N GLU A 26 -9.73 -11.26 -5.74
CA GLU A 26 -8.88 -11.08 -4.58
C GLU A 26 -8.24 -12.40 -4.13
N SER A 27 -8.99 -13.49 -4.19
CA SER A 27 -8.48 -14.83 -3.86
C SER A 27 -7.56 -15.40 -4.94
N ASN A 28 -7.85 -15.16 -6.22
CA ASN A 28 -7.06 -15.63 -7.35
C ASN A 28 -7.22 -14.71 -8.57
N SER A 29 -6.31 -13.77 -8.72
CA SER A 29 -6.30 -12.82 -9.85
C SER A 29 -6.01 -13.45 -11.22
N LYS A 30 -5.67 -14.75 -11.29
CA LYS A 30 -5.44 -15.48 -12.54
C LYS A 30 -6.71 -16.11 -13.11
N LEU A 31 -7.83 -16.04 -12.39
CA LEU A 31 -9.09 -16.55 -12.92
C LEU A 31 -9.48 -15.83 -14.21
N THR A 32 -9.85 -16.62 -15.21
CA THR A 32 -10.39 -16.09 -16.46
C THR A 32 -11.82 -15.59 -16.26
N VAL A 33 -12.26 -14.67 -17.11
CA VAL A 33 -13.65 -14.17 -17.10
C VAL A 33 -14.67 -15.31 -17.18
N ARG A 34 -14.36 -16.39 -17.91
CA ARG A 34 -15.25 -17.57 -18.03
C ARG A 34 -15.36 -18.32 -16.70
N GLU A 35 -14.25 -18.49 -16.00
CA GLU A 35 -14.24 -19.16 -14.69
C GLU A 35 -14.98 -18.34 -13.64
N ILE A 36 -14.77 -17.02 -13.61
CA ILE A 36 -15.50 -16.11 -12.72
C ILE A 36 -17.02 -16.18 -13.04
N ALA A 37 -17.39 -16.03 -14.31
CA ALA A 37 -18.78 -16.07 -14.77
C ALA A 37 -19.50 -17.35 -14.34
N SER A 38 -18.83 -18.50 -14.49
CA SER A 38 -19.36 -19.80 -14.07
C SER A 38 -19.62 -19.85 -12.57
N GLN A 39 -18.70 -19.34 -11.74
CA GLN A 39 -18.83 -19.37 -10.27
C GLN A 39 -19.93 -18.45 -9.75
N ILE A 40 -20.19 -17.33 -10.42
CA ILE A 40 -21.24 -16.37 -10.01
C ILE A 40 -22.57 -16.56 -10.75
N HIS A 41 -22.68 -17.62 -11.57
CA HIS A 41 -23.88 -17.92 -12.35
C HIS A 41 -24.32 -16.78 -13.28
N LEU A 42 -23.35 -16.20 -14.01
CA LEU A 42 -23.58 -15.22 -15.06
C LEU A 42 -22.97 -15.69 -16.38
N SER A 43 -23.39 -15.08 -17.49
CA SER A 43 -22.69 -15.26 -18.76
C SER A 43 -21.38 -14.46 -18.81
N PRO A 44 -20.40 -14.85 -19.66
CA PRO A 44 -19.08 -14.18 -19.73
C PRO A 44 -19.17 -12.69 -20.07
N THR A 45 -20.06 -12.28 -20.96
CA THR A 45 -20.15 -10.87 -21.41
C THR A 45 -20.51 -9.92 -20.27
N PRO A 46 -21.61 -10.06 -19.52
CA PRO A 46 -21.90 -9.16 -18.40
C PRO A 46 -20.86 -9.26 -17.27
N THR A 47 -20.22 -10.41 -17.09
CA THR A 47 -19.11 -10.54 -16.12
C THR A 47 -17.92 -9.70 -16.55
N HIS A 48 -17.53 -9.77 -17.82
CA HIS A 48 -16.46 -8.93 -18.36
C HIS A 48 -16.76 -7.43 -18.21
N ASP A 49 -17.99 -7.02 -18.54
CA ASP A 49 -18.37 -5.61 -18.46
C ASP A 49 -18.34 -5.09 -17.01
N ARG A 50 -18.72 -5.92 -16.03
CA ARG A 50 -18.61 -5.60 -14.61
C ARG A 50 -17.14 -5.45 -14.19
N ILE A 51 -16.27 -6.38 -14.56
CA ILE A 51 -14.84 -6.30 -14.25
C ILE A 51 -14.25 -5.01 -14.84
N LYS A 52 -14.53 -4.72 -16.10
CA LYS A 52 -14.06 -3.48 -16.76
C LYS A 52 -14.58 -2.22 -16.07
N ARG A 53 -15.81 -2.22 -15.58
CA ARG A 53 -16.36 -1.12 -14.79
C ARG A 53 -15.60 -0.97 -13.46
N LEU A 54 -15.35 -2.07 -12.73
CA LEU A 54 -14.61 -2.07 -11.46
C LEU A 54 -13.17 -1.59 -11.62
N GLU A 55 -12.50 -1.95 -12.71
CA GLU A 55 -11.18 -1.43 -13.09
C GLU A 55 -11.26 0.08 -13.41
N LYS A 56 -12.16 0.49 -14.29
CA LYS A 56 -12.31 1.88 -14.72
C LYS A 56 -12.67 2.83 -13.57
N THR A 57 -13.46 2.36 -12.62
CA THR A 57 -13.86 3.15 -11.44
C THR A 57 -12.81 3.16 -10.34
N GLY A 58 -11.72 2.38 -10.48
CA GLY A 58 -10.64 2.31 -9.50
C GLY A 58 -10.95 1.46 -8.27
N VAL A 59 -12.07 0.71 -8.26
CA VAL A 59 -12.34 -0.30 -7.23
C VAL A 59 -11.27 -1.39 -7.30
N ILE A 60 -10.96 -1.86 -8.51
CA ILE A 60 -9.77 -2.67 -8.77
C ILE A 60 -8.67 -1.70 -9.22
N LYS A 61 -7.69 -1.46 -8.37
CA LYS A 61 -6.58 -0.54 -8.66
C LYS A 61 -5.53 -1.16 -9.56
N GLN A 62 -5.18 -2.42 -9.29
CA GLN A 62 -4.17 -3.18 -10.02
C GLN A 62 -4.25 -4.67 -9.66
N TYR A 63 -3.61 -5.48 -10.48
CA TYR A 63 -3.33 -6.89 -10.19
C TYR A 63 -1.86 -7.03 -9.85
N SER A 64 -1.55 -7.65 -8.72
CA SER A 64 -0.17 -7.81 -8.24
C SER A 64 0.05 -9.22 -7.70
N ALA A 65 1.27 -9.73 -7.86
CA ALA A 65 1.68 -10.96 -7.21
C ALA A 65 2.14 -10.66 -5.78
N ILE A 66 1.69 -11.46 -4.82
CA ILE A 66 2.22 -11.46 -3.46
C ILE A 66 3.46 -12.34 -3.45
N LEU A 67 4.61 -11.75 -3.14
CA LEU A 67 5.89 -12.46 -3.10
C LEU A 67 6.25 -12.84 -1.66
N ASP A 68 6.84 -14.01 -1.48
CA ASP A 68 7.50 -14.35 -0.22
C ASP A 68 8.77 -13.49 -0.08
N LYS A 69 8.75 -12.57 0.86
CA LYS A 69 9.83 -11.61 1.10
C LYS A 69 11.16 -12.29 1.39
N ARG A 70 11.12 -13.42 2.10
CA ARG A 70 12.32 -14.20 2.47
C ARG A 70 12.98 -14.81 1.23
N LEU A 71 12.16 -15.32 0.30
CA LEU A 71 12.66 -15.94 -0.94
C LEU A 71 13.23 -14.92 -1.91
N VAL A 72 12.78 -13.67 -1.87
CA VAL A 72 13.34 -12.57 -2.67
C VAL A 72 14.41 -11.75 -1.92
N GLY A 73 14.94 -12.31 -0.82
CA GLY A 73 16.07 -11.72 -0.09
C GLY A 73 15.69 -10.60 0.89
N LYS A 74 14.40 -10.24 1.04
CA LYS A 74 13.94 -9.19 1.97
C LYS A 74 13.57 -9.79 3.32
N LYS A 75 14.58 -10.04 4.16
CA LYS A 75 14.43 -10.80 5.40
C LYS A 75 14.01 -9.95 6.60
N MET A 76 14.17 -8.63 6.50
CA MET A 76 13.93 -7.70 7.61
C MET A 76 12.77 -6.76 7.28
N ILE A 77 11.90 -6.57 8.27
CA ILE A 77 10.84 -5.56 8.25
C ILE A 77 11.09 -4.61 9.42
N VAL A 78 11.09 -3.32 9.15
CA VAL A 78 11.23 -2.28 10.16
C VAL A 78 10.06 -1.31 10.05
N LEU A 79 9.42 -1.04 11.19
CA LEU A 79 8.46 0.06 11.32
C LEU A 79 9.21 1.28 11.84
N CYS A 80 9.37 2.29 11.01
CA CYS A 80 10.07 3.51 11.38
C CYS A 80 9.05 4.64 11.61
N MET A 81 8.94 5.08 12.86
CA MET A 81 8.16 6.24 13.23
C MET A 81 8.97 7.50 13.02
N VAL A 82 8.35 8.54 12.48
CA VAL A 82 9.02 9.80 12.14
C VAL A 82 8.21 10.97 12.67
N THR A 83 8.90 11.94 13.33
CA THR A 83 8.35 13.29 13.56
C THR A 83 9.04 14.30 12.65
N LEU A 84 8.34 15.34 12.25
CA LEU A 84 8.94 16.48 11.56
C LEU A 84 9.28 17.58 12.57
N ARG A 85 10.35 18.34 12.29
CA ARG A 85 10.72 19.52 13.10
C ARG A 85 9.64 20.62 13.04
N GLU A 86 9.00 20.72 11.89
CA GLU A 86 7.93 21.69 11.65
C GLU A 86 6.65 20.97 11.22
N HIS A 87 5.56 21.20 11.95
CA HIS A 87 4.25 20.61 11.67
C HIS A 87 3.46 21.48 10.67
N ASN A 88 4.03 21.74 9.50
CA ASN A 88 3.37 22.50 8.45
C ASN A 88 3.23 21.68 7.15
N LYS A 89 2.32 22.12 6.27
CA LYS A 89 2.02 21.42 5.01
C LYS A 89 3.22 21.31 4.07
N LYS A 90 4.13 22.29 4.12
CA LYS A 90 5.32 22.31 3.25
C LYS A 90 6.31 21.23 3.68
N ALA A 91 6.64 21.15 4.97
CA ALA A 91 7.51 20.13 5.53
C ALA A 91 6.95 18.71 5.26
N GLY A 92 5.63 18.52 5.47
CA GLY A 92 4.98 17.26 5.15
C GLY A 92 5.07 16.88 3.69
N ALA A 93 4.91 17.83 2.76
CA ALA A 93 5.02 17.56 1.33
C ALA A 93 6.45 17.18 0.90
N ILE A 94 7.47 17.86 1.43
CA ILE A 94 8.89 17.53 1.17
C ILE A 94 9.20 16.11 1.63
N PHE A 95 8.76 15.75 2.84
CA PHE A 95 8.96 14.42 3.39
C PHE A 95 8.29 13.33 2.53
N VAL A 96 7.01 13.53 2.19
CA VAL A 96 6.25 12.57 1.36
C VAL A 96 6.90 12.39 -0.01
N ASP A 97 7.30 13.47 -0.68
CA ASP A 97 7.98 13.41 -1.98
C ASP A 97 9.27 12.58 -1.92
N ALA A 98 10.08 12.79 -0.88
CA ALA A 98 11.31 12.02 -0.68
C ALA A 98 10.99 10.51 -0.46
N VAL A 99 10.04 10.21 0.42
CA VAL A 99 9.65 8.83 0.77
C VAL A 99 9.10 8.06 -0.42
N LEU A 100 8.32 8.71 -1.30
CA LEU A 100 7.81 8.09 -2.52
C LEU A 100 8.92 7.61 -3.47
N GLY A 101 10.11 8.19 -3.40
CA GLY A 101 11.30 7.79 -4.16
C GLY A 101 12.06 6.60 -3.55
N PHE A 102 11.80 6.19 -2.32
CA PHE A 102 12.55 5.15 -1.62
C PHE A 102 12.00 3.75 -1.90
N LYS A 103 12.77 2.93 -2.58
CA LYS A 103 12.39 1.53 -2.90
C LYS A 103 12.32 0.62 -1.66
N GLU A 104 13.03 0.99 -0.61
CA GLU A 104 13.06 0.29 0.67
C GLU A 104 11.76 0.48 1.45
N VAL A 105 11.04 1.60 1.21
CA VAL A 105 9.77 1.92 1.85
C VAL A 105 8.63 1.35 1.02
N ILE A 106 7.91 0.37 1.58
CA ILE A 106 6.78 -0.27 0.90
C ILE A 106 5.43 0.29 1.32
N GLU A 107 5.36 0.93 2.50
CA GLU A 107 4.15 1.60 3.00
C GLU A 107 4.55 2.86 3.77
N CYS A 108 3.78 3.93 3.61
CA CYS A 108 3.92 5.18 4.35
C CYS A 108 2.54 5.65 4.80
N TYR A 109 2.39 5.89 6.09
CA TYR A 109 1.16 6.35 6.71
C TYR A 109 1.38 7.68 7.42
N ASN A 110 0.49 8.65 7.21
CA ASN A 110 0.38 9.77 8.12
C ASN A 110 -0.46 9.31 9.30
N ILE A 111 0.06 9.45 10.51
CA ILE A 111 -0.56 8.94 11.73
C ILE A 111 -0.84 10.07 12.72
N SER A 112 -1.66 9.81 13.71
CA SER A 112 -1.91 10.69 14.83
C SER A 112 -1.19 10.18 16.09
N GLY A 113 -0.88 11.07 17.02
CA GLY A 113 -0.18 10.78 18.27
C GLY A 113 1.19 11.44 18.32
N ASP A 114 2.17 10.75 18.90
CA ASP A 114 3.51 11.30 19.15
C ASP A 114 4.38 11.42 17.89
N PHE A 115 3.98 10.79 16.80
CA PHE A 115 4.69 10.78 15.53
C PHE A 115 3.78 11.23 14.40
N ASP A 116 4.35 11.83 13.37
CA ASP A 116 3.62 12.33 12.19
C ASP A 116 3.45 11.24 11.12
N PHE A 117 4.46 10.37 10.97
CA PHE A 117 4.46 9.32 9.95
C PHE A 117 4.94 7.98 10.50
N MET A 118 4.44 6.90 9.90
CA MET A 118 4.94 5.55 10.06
C MET A 118 5.32 4.99 8.69
N LEU A 119 6.55 4.51 8.58
CA LEU A 119 7.08 3.86 7.38
C LEU A 119 7.21 2.36 7.65
N LYS A 120 6.79 1.53 6.69
CA LYS A 120 7.13 0.11 6.65
C LYS A 120 8.26 -0.09 5.66
N ILE A 121 9.41 -0.44 6.19
CA ILE A 121 10.67 -0.59 5.45
C ILE A 121 11.01 -2.06 5.34
N VAL A 122 11.49 -2.48 4.17
CA VAL A 122 12.00 -3.84 3.95
C VAL A 122 13.48 -3.77 3.57
N ALA A 123 14.29 -4.61 4.21
CA ALA A 123 15.73 -4.69 3.98
C ALA A 123 16.18 -6.15 3.89
N GLU A 124 17.37 -6.38 3.35
CA GLU A 124 17.98 -7.70 3.29
C GLU A 124 18.50 -8.13 4.67
N ASP A 125 19.15 -7.19 5.35
CA ASP A 125 19.78 -7.35 6.65
C ASP A 125 19.90 -6.00 7.38
N MET A 126 20.56 -6.02 8.54
CA MET A 126 20.78 -4.83 9.35
C MET A 126 21.70 -3.81 8.68
N GLU A 127 22.68 -4.26 7.92
CA GLU A 127 23.64 -3.37 7.22
C GLU A 127 22.93 -2.59 6.11
N SER A 128 22.13 -3.28 5.30
CA SER A 128 21.29 -2.64 4.27
C SER A 128 20.31 -1.64 4.86
N TYR A 129 19.69 -1.99 6.01
CA TYR A 129 18.82 -1.07 6.72
C TYR A 129 19.57 0.16 7.24
N HIS A 130 20.73 -0.04 7.86
CA HIS A 130 21.56 1.05 8.38
C HIS A 130 21.99 2.00 7.27
N THR A 131 22.45 1.46 6.15
CA THR A 131 22.83 2.26 4.97
C THR A 131 21.65 3.10 4.47
N PHE A 132 20.46 2.48 4.30
CA PHE A 132 19.26 3.22 3.91
C PHE A 132 18.92 4.31 4.94
N PHE A 133 18.95 3.98 6.21
CA PHE A 133 18.59 4.90 7.30
C PHE A 133 19.51 6.13 7.32
N VAL A 134 20.83 5.91 7.31
CA VAL A 134 21.83 6.99 7.40
C VAL A 134 21.93 7.76 6.10
N ASP A 135 22.09 7.07 4.96
CA ASP A 135 22.44 7.73 3.70
C ASP A 135 21.23 8.30 2.95
N LYS A 136 19.99 7.88 3.34
CA LYS A 136 18.77 8.33 2.66
C LYS A 136 17.76 8.94 3.59
N LEU A 137 17.31 8.20 4.60
CA LEU A 137 16.18 8.65 5.41
C LEU A 137 16.56 9.87 6.27
N THR A 138 17.68 9.83 6.97
CA THR A 138 18.10 10.96 7.83
C THR A 138 18.56 12.19 7.06
N GLU A 139 18.85 12.06 5.77
CA GLU A 139 19.19 13.17 4.87
C GLU A 139 17.95 13.94 4.39
N VAL A 140 16.75 13.42 4.64
CA VAL A 140 15.52 14.12 4.27
C VAL A 140 15.33 15.35 5.15
N GLU A 141 15.26 16.51 4.50
CA GLU A 141 15.07 17.78 5.19
C GLU A 141 13.80 17.80 6.04
N GLY A 142 13.93 18.32 7.25
CA GLY A 142 12.80 18.53 8.15
C GLY A 142 12.48 17.35 9.08
N ILE A 143 13.19 16.23 8.99
CA ILE A 143 13.04 15.15 9.97
C ILE A 143 13.52 15.62 11.34
N GLY A 144 12.68 15.47 12.36
CA GLY A 144 12.96 15.74 13.76
C GLY A 144 13.50 14.53 14.48
N GLN A 145 12.62 13.61 14.83
CA GLN A 145 12.95 12.39 15.55
C GLN A 145 12.50 11.16 14.75
N THR A 146 13.27 10.09 14.88
CA THR A 146 12.91 8.78 14.32
C THR A 146 12.98 7.71 15.40
N LYS A 147 12.09 6.70 15.28
CA LYS A 147 12.11 5.51 16.15
C LYS A 147 11.91 4.27 15.28
N SER A 148 12.94 3.46 15.19
CA SER A 148 12.92 2.19 14.45
C SER A 148 12.46 1.05 15.37
N VAL A 149 11.46 0.31 14.91
CA VAL A 149 10.93 -0.89 15.59
C VAL A 149 11.13 -2.07 14.65
N PHE A 150 11.96 -3.02 15.03
CA PHE A 150 12.26 -4.20 14.26
C PHE A 150 11.18 -5.26 14.48
N VAL A 151 10.57 -5.74 13.39
CA VAL A 151 9.55 -6.79 13.46
C VAL A 151 10.24 -8.13 13.68
N MET A 152 9.95 -8.76 14.80
CA MET A 152 10.53 -10.07 15.18
C MET A 152 9.89 -11.20 14.38
N ASP A 153 8.56 -11.15 14.22
CA ASP A 153 7.80 -12.13 13.46
C ASP A 153 6.52 -11.51 12.89
N VAL A 154 6.05 -12.03 11.77
CA VAL A 154 4.79 -11.63 11.15
C VAL A 154 3.75 -12.71 11.42
N ILE A 155 2.96 -12.49 12.45
CA ILE A 155 1.94 -13.46 12.89
C ILE A 155 0.78 -13.58 11.91
N LYS A 156 0.41 -12.47 11.29
CA LYS A 156 -0.65 -12.42 10.26
C LYS A 156 -0.34 -11.34 9.24
N GLU A 157 -0.40 -11.71 7.98
CA GLU A 157 -0.38 -10.76 6.86
C GLU A 157 -1.44 -11.21 5.85
N THR A 158 -2.35 -10.33 5.52
CA THR A 158 -3.36 -10.58 4.49
C THR A 158 -3.62 -9.27 3.76
N HIS A 159 -3.89 -9.38 2.47
CA HIS A 159 -4.31 -8.24 1.64
C HIS A 159 -5.80 -8.34 1.28
N ASN A 160 -6.50 -9.35 1.80
CA ASN A 160 -7.91 -9.57 1.51
C ASN A 160 -8.77 -8.60 2.31
N LEU A 161 -9.63 -7.87 1.59
CA LEU A 161 -10.57 -6.89 2.13
C LEU A 161 -12.01 -7.43 2.15
N MET A 162 -12.26 -8.55 1.38
CA MET A 162 -13.60 -9.09 1.15
C MET A 162 -13.81 -10.43 1.87
#